data_1747a63d035376ac8ec57cf30bc565b5
#
_entry.id   1747a63d035376ac8ec57cf30bc565b5
#
_cell.length_a   1.000
_cell.length_b   1.000
_cell.length_c   1.000
_cell.angle_alpha   90.00
_cell.angle_beta   90.00
_cell.angle_gamma   90.00
#
_symmetry.space_group_name_H-M   'P 1'
#
loop_
_entity.id
_entity.type
_entity.pdbx_description
1 polymer ?
#
loop_
_entity_poly.entity_id
_entity_poly.type
_entity_poly.pdbx_seq_one_letter_code
_entity_poly.pdbx_strand_id
1 'polypeptide(L)'
;MITRDTIETAYSFLHQKRNVYIHSVLDWQRDDIEYAIASYVDDMNGELYNSISGGISDFLRDHRRFQEDITIAVEQLEKML
;
A
#
# COMPACT_ATOMS: atom_id res chain seq x y z
N MET A 1 10.98 -10.17 -12.16
CA MET A 1 11.39 -10.87 -10.94
C MET A 1 11.35 -9.92 -9.75
N ILE A 2 10.74 -10.35 -8.66
CA ILE A 2 10.67 -9.54 -7.43
C ILE A 2 11.93 -9.78 -6.61
N THR A 3 12.65 -8.71 -6.31
CA THR A 3 13.86 -8.80 -5.48
C THR A 3 13.51 -8.44 -4.03
N ARG A 4 14.35 -8.84 -3.10
CA ARG A 4 14.17 -8.50 -1.70
C ARG A 4 14.22 -6.98 -1.49
N ASP A 5 15.10 -6.28 -2.20
CA ASP A 5 15.19 -4.82 -2.11
C ASP A 5 13.88 -4.17 -2.52
N THR A 6 13.23 -4.68 -3.56
CA THR A 6 11.93 -4.18 -4.01
C THR A 6 10.88 -4.36 -2.92
N ILE A 7 10.88 -5.53 -2.27
CA ILE A 7 9.94 -5.83 -1.19
C ILE A 7 10.20 -4.93 0.01
N GLU A 8 11.44 -4.78 0.41
CA GLU A 8 11.80 -3.93 1.56
C GLU A 8 11.44 -2.47 1.33
N THR A 9 11.69 -1.96 0.13
CA THR A 9 11.35 -0.57 -0.23
C THR A 9 9.84 -0.35 -0.16
N ALA A 10 9.08 -1.27 -0.74
CA ALA A 10 7.61 -1.19 -0.72
C ALA A 10 7.08 -1.30 0.71
N TYR A 11 7.63 -2.22 1.50
CA TYR A 11 7.23 -2.41 2.89
C TYR A 11 7.47 -1.13 3.70
N SER A 12 8.67 -0.56 3.61
CA SER A 12 9.01 0.65 4.35
C SER A 12 8.08 1.81 4.00
N PHE A 13 7.82 2.00 2.71
CA PHE A 13 6.95 3.07 2.24
C PHE A 13 5.52 2.87 2.75
N LEU A 14 4.94 1.70 2.52
CA LEU A 14 3.55 1.45 2.87
C LEU A 14 3.35 1.37 4.38
N HIS A 15 4.30 0.81 5.11
CA HIS A 15 4.23 0.76 6.57
C HIS A 15 4.20 2.17 7.17
N GLN A 16 5.06 3.05 6.69
CA GLN A 16 5.11 4.43 7.15
C GLN A 16 3.82 5.17 6.82
N LYS A 17 3.33 5.01 5.59
CA LYS A 17 2.09 5.66 5.17
C LYS A 17 0.89 5.14 5.94
N ARG A 18 0.86 3.83 6.23
CA ARG A 18 -0.20 3.25 7.04
C ARG A 18 -0.25 3.88 8.42
N ASN A 19 0.90 4.03 9.08
CA ASN A 19 0.95 4.66 10.41
C ASN A 19 0.39 6.07 10.38
N VAL A 20 0.78 6.87 9.40
CA VAL A 20 0.27 8.24 9.27
C VAL A 20 -1.23 8.21 8.98
N TYR A 21 -1.68 7.31 8.12
CA TYR A 21 -3.08 7.21 7.69
C TYR A 21 -4.01 6.90 8.86
N ILE A 22 -3.68 5.89 9.65
CA ILE A 22 -4.55 5.50 10.77
C ILE A 22 -4.57 6.50 11.91
N HIS A 23 -3.55 7.35 12.00
CA HIS A 23 -3.49 8.40 13.02
C HIS A 23 -3.96 9.77 12.51
N SER A 24 -4.33 9.86 11.22
CA SER A 24 -4.82 11.11 10.64
C SER A 24 -6.26 11.36 11.08
N VAL A 25 -6.53 12.57 11.56
CA VAL A 25 -7.88 12.95 12.01
C VAL A 25 -8.59 13.85 11.00
N LEU A 26 -7.85 14.42 10.04
CA LEU A 26 -8.40 15.31 9.02
C LEU A 26 -8.51 14.59 7.68
N ASP A 27 -9.65 14.77 7.01
CA ASP A 27 -9.91 14.10 5.73
C ASP A 27 -8.87 14.43 4.66
N TRP A 28 -8.42 15.70 4.60
CA TRP A 28 -7.45 16.10 3.58
C TRP A 28 -6.09 15.39 3.78
N GLN A 29 -5.73 15.06 5.03
CA GLN A 29 -4.50 14.30 5.29
C GLN A 29 -4.61 12.88 4.75
N ARG A 30 -5.77 12.27 4.94
CA ARG A 30 -6.02 10.93 4.41
C ARG A 30 -6.04 10.93 2.89
N ASP A 31 -6.67 11.94 2.29
CA ASP A 31 -6.72 12.07 0.84
C ASP A 31 -5.32 12.21 0.24
N ASP A 32 -4.45 13.00 0.87
CA ASP A 32 -3.07 13.15 0.42
C ASP A 32 -2.31 11.83 0.45
N ILE A 33 -2.51 11.05 1.51
CA ILE A 33 -1.84 9.76 1.65
C ILE A 33 -2.39 8.77 0.61
N GLU A 34 -3.70 8.75 0.39
CA GLU A 34 -4.31 7.91 -0.63
C GLU A 34 -3.77 8.24 -2.01
N TYR A 35 -3.62 9.51 -2.31
CA TYR A 35 -3.05 9.95 -3.58
C TYR A 35 -1.59 9.51 -3.73
N ALA A 36 -0.79 9.70 -2.69
CA ALA A 36 0.62 9.32 -2.71
C ALA A 36 0.79 7.82 -2.90
N ILE A 37 -0.05 7.02 -2.23
CA ILE A 37 -0.01 5.56 -2.35
C ILE A 37 -0.47 5.12 -3.73
N ALA A 38 -1.54 5.73 -4.25
CA ALA A 38 -2.03 5.40 -5.59
C ALA A 38 -0.96 5.66 -6.65
N SER A 39 -0.25 6.78 -6.55
CA SER A 39 0.86 7.10 -7.45
C SER A 39 1.99 6.09 -7.33
N TYR A 40 2.33 5.69 -6.11
CA TYR A 40 3.37 4.68 -5.88
C TYR A 40 2.98 3.34 -6.48
N VAL A 41 1.73 2.95 -6.29
CA VAL A 41 1.21 1.67 -6.81
C VAL A 41 1.20 1.65 -8.34
N ASP A 42 0.93 2.79 -8.98
CA ASP A 42 0.97 2.88 -10.44
C ASP A 42 2.37 2.59 -11.00
N ASP A 43 3.41 2.95 -10.24
CA ASP A 43 4.79 2.73 -10.65
C ASP A 43 5.37 1.43 -10.09
N MET A 44 4.63 0.71 -9.26
CA MET A 44 5.08 -0.51 -8.61
C MET A 44 5.24 -1.66 -9.60
N ASN A 45 6.20 -2.55 -9.31
CA ASN A 45 6.34 -3.80 -10.04
C ASN A 45 5.01 -4.57 -10.06
N GLY A 46 4.57 -4.95 -11.28
CA GLY A 46 3.27 -5.60 -11.47
C GLY A 46 3.14 -6.94 -10.74
N GLU A 47 4.22 -7.73 -10.70
CA GLU A 47 4.20 -9.00 -9.98
C GLU A 47 4.02 -8.78 -8.48
N LEU A 48 4.70 -7.79 -7.93
CA LEU A 48 4.58 -7.46 -6.51
C LEU A 48 3.17 -6.97 -6.20
N TYR A 49 2.63 -6.08 -7.03
CA TYR A 49 1.26 -5.59 -6.86
C TYR A 49 0.26 -6.75 -6.86
N ASN A 50 0.38 -7.67 -7.81
CA ASN A 50 -0.51 -8.82 -7.89
C ASN A 50 -0.37 -9.72 -6.66
N SER A 51 0.83 -9.87 -6.15
CA SER A 51 1.08 -10.70 -4.97
C SER A 51 0.44 -10.15 -3.71
N ILE A 52 0.44 -8.82 -3.54
CA ILE A 52 -0.12 -8.21 -2.33
C ILE A 52 -1.62 -7.94 -2.46
N SER A 53 -2.13 -7.74 -3.68
CA SER A 53 -3.55 -7.44 -3.89
C SER A 53 -4.45 -8.66 -3.72
N GLY A 54 -3.92 -9.87 -3.97
CA GLY A 54 -4.69 -11.10 -3.84
C GLY A 54 -5.92 -11.14 -4.73
N GLY A 55 -5.89 -10.44 -5.86
CA GLY A 55 -7.01 -10.40 -6.80
C GLY A 55 -8.11 -9.42 -6.45
N ILE A 56 -7.90 -8.60 -5.42
CA ILE A 56 -8.86 -7.57 -5.01
C ILE A 56 -8.90 -6.47 -6.09
N SER A 57 -10.10 -6.17 -6.59
CA SER A 57 -10.29 -5.12 -7.58
C SER A 57 -10.08 -3.74 -6.93
N ASP A 58 -9.39 -2.85 -7.66
CA ASP A 58 -9.08 -1.50 -7.20
C ASP A 58 -8.31 -1.46 -5.87
N PHE A 59 -7.43 -2.44 -5.67
CA PHE A 59 -6.62 -2.54 -4.46
C PHE A 59 -5.76 -1.28 -4.28
N LEU A 60 -5.85 -0.64 -3.12
CA LEU A 60 -5.20 0.62 -2.78
C LEU A 60 -5.65 1.80 -3.65
N ARG A 61 -6.86 1.72 -4.22
CA ARG A 61 -7.46 2.77 -5.04
C ARG A 61 -8.89 3.11 -4.60
N ASP A 62 -9.54 2.21 -3.87
CA ASP A 62 -10.91 2.42 -3.40
C ASP A 62 -10.86 3.13 -2.04
N HIS A 63 -11.36 4.36 -2.01
CA HIS A 63 -11.39 5.19 -0.81
C HIS A 63 -12.06 4.48 0.38
N ARG A 64 -13.15 3.77 0.13
CA ARG A 64 -13.93 3.13 1.20
C ARG A 64 -13.23 1.94 1.85
N ARG A 65 -12.34 1.29 1.11
CA ARG A 65 -11.60 0.12 1.57
C ARG A 65 -10.14 0.41 1.81
N PHE A 66 -9.74 1.66 1.73
CA PHE A 66 -8.33 2.02 1.70
C PHE A 66 -7.58 1.57 2.95
N GLN A 67 -8.19 1.75 4.12
CA GLN A 67 -7.58 1.35 5.38
C GLN A 67 -7.36 -0.16 5.44
N GLU A 68 -8.33 -0.94 4.99
CA GLU A 68 -8.21 -2.39 4.91
C GLU A 68 -7.13 -2.80 3.91
N ASP A 69 -7.13 -2.16 2.75
CA ASP A 69 -6.19 -2.48 1.68
C ASP A 69 -4.74 -2.21 2.10
N ILE A 70 -4.50 -1.08 2.76
CA ILE A 70 -3.15 -0.74 3.20
C ILE A 70 -2.66 -1.70 4.29
N THR A 71 -3.57 -2.14 5.16
CA THR A 71 -3.25 -3.13 6.18
C THR A 71 -2.89 -4.47 5.55
N ILE A 72 -3.67 -4.91 4.58
CA ILE A 72 -3.41 -6.14 3.83
C ILE A 72 -2.05 -6.06 3.12
N ALA A 73 -1.78 -4.94 2.48
CA ALA A 73 -0.53 -4.74 1.75
C ALA A 73 0.68 -4.87 2.68
N VAL A 74 0.64 -4.20 3.83
CA VAL A 74 1.73 -4.24 4.81
C VAL A 74 1.92 -5.65 5.33
N GLU A 75 0.84 -6.35 5.66
CA GLU A 75 0.91 -7.72 6.16
C GLU A 75 1.49 -8.67 5.13
N GLN A 76 1.07 -8.57 3.87
CA GLN A 76 1.58 -9.43 2.82
C GLN A 76 3.06 -9.18 2.55
N LEU A 77 3.48 -7.92 2.54
CA LEU A 77 4.89 -7.59 2.36
C LEU A 77 5.73 -8.10 3.53
N GLU A 78 5.22 -8.00 4.75
CA GLU A 78 5.92 -8.53 5.92
C GLU A 78 6.14 -10.03 5.81
N LYS A 79 5.16 -10.76 5.31
CA LYS A 79 5.29 -12.21 5.12
C LYS A 79 6.31 -12.57 4.04
N MET A 80 6.56 -11.67 3.11
CA MET A 80 7.52 -11.89 2.04
C MET A 80 8.96 -11.58 2.46
N LEU A 81 9.14 -10.89 3.57
CA LEU A 81 10.44 -10.63 4.17
C LEU A 81 10.84 -11.78 5.08
#